data_e3bca3fec3b3eda8a06b4546918be886
#
_entry.id   e3bca3fec3b3eda8a06b4546918be886
#
_cell.length_a   1.000
_cell.length_b   1.000
_cell.length_c   1.000
_cell.angle_alpha   90.00
_cell.angle_beta   90.00
_cell.angle_gamma   90.00
#
_symmetry.space_group_name_H-M   'P 1'
#
loop_
_entity.id
_entity.type
_entity.pdbx_description
1 polymer ?
#
loop_
_entity_poly.entity_id
_entity_poly.type
_entity_poly.pdbx_seq_one_letter_code
_entity_poly.pdbx_strand_id
1 'polypeptide(L)'
;YLWEASPTPGVRRVKLDRIGLGVARATSLVHYEPNQRFPFHRHDGGEEILVLRGTFIDDDGIYPAGTYLRNPPGSNHQPSAGSEGALLFVKLHQFQEGDVKACQVHTRKSNWLPGLVPGLTVLPLHQFESEHVALVRWAPNTQFNPHMHFGGEEILVVEGTFHDEHGTYPTGSWIRSPHQSTHTPFTGSDGALIYVKTGHLPTQHKTSRLEG
;
A
#
# COMPACT_ATOMS: atom_id res chain seq x y z
N TYR A 1 16.29 0.02 3.56
CA TYR A 1 15.89 -0.54 2.26
C TYR A 1 17.02 -0.40 1.22
N LEU A 2 17.11 -1.39 0.33
CA LEU A 2 18.02 -1.36 -0.82
C LEU A 2 17.27 -0.84 -2.06
N TRP A 3 17.72 0.29 -2.60
CA TRP A 3 17.17 0.88 -3.81
C TRP A 3 17.85 0.32 -5.05
N GLU A 4 17.08 -0.30 -5.94
CA GLU A 4 17.54 -0.82 -7.22
C GLU A 4 17.14 0.12 -8.36
N ALA A 5 18.00 0.28 -9.35
CA ALA A 5 17.66 1.02 -10.57
C ALA A 5 16.56 0.28 -11.36
N SER A 6 15.58 1.03 -11.86
CA SER A 6 14.63 0.54 -12.86
C SER A 6 15.30 0.54 -14.25
N PRO A 7 14.81 -0.25 -15.21
CA PRO A 7 15.23 -0.11 -16.61
C PRO A 7 15.02 1.30 -17.18
N THR A 8 14.07 2.05 -16.65
CA THR A 8 13.85 3.47 -17.02
C THR A 8 14.77 4.35 -16.18
N PRO A 9 15.66 5.15 -16.80
CA PRO A 9 16.50 6.13 -16.10
C PRO A 9 15.66 7.04 -15.20
N GLY A 10 16.24 7.51 -14.08
CA GLY A 10 15.55 8.39 -13.14
C GLY A 10 14.42 7.73 -12.33
N VAL A 11 14.25 6.41 -12.45
CA VAL A 11 13.31 5.63 -11.64
C VAL A 11 14.06 4.57 -10.85
N ARG A 12 13.81 4.49 -9.54
CA ARG A 12 14.39 3.48 -8.64
C ARG A 12 13.28 2.78 -7.86
N ARG A 13 13.53 1.55 -7.42
CA ARG A 13 12.55 0.73 -6.70
C ARG A 13 13.16 0.04 -5.49
N VAL A 14 12.35 -0.10 -4.45
CA VAL A 14 12.55 -1.08 -3.37
C VAL A 14 11.51 -2.17 -3.57
N LYS A 15 11.94 -3.41 -3.72
CA LYS A 15 11.05 -4.57 -3.78
C LYS A 15 10.75 -5.01 -2.36
N LEU A 16 9.54 -4.75 -1.87
CA LEU A 16 9.08 -5.16 -0.54
C LEU A 16 8.58 -6.61 -0.57
N ASP A 17 7.80 -6.96 -1.57
CA ASP A 17 7.31 -8.32 -1.82
C ASP A 17 7.22 -8.61 -3.32
N ARG A 18 7.52 -9.85 -3.73
CA ARG A 18 7.37 -10.31 -5.09
C ARG A 18 7.12 -11.80 -5.15
N ILE A 19 6.02 -12.19 -5.78
CA ILE A 19 5.67 -13.60 -6.00
C ILE A 19 5.58 -13.85 -7.49
N GLY A 20 6.44 -14.74 -8.02
CA GLY A 20 6.50 -15.09 -9.44
C GLY A 20 7.62 -14.40 -10.21
N LEU A 21 7.84 -14.86 -11.44
CA LEU A 21 8.78 -14.31 -12.42
C LEU A 21 8.05 -13.46 -13.46
N GLY A 22 8.76 -12.52 -14.09
CA GLY A 22 8.17 -11.65 -15.12
C GLY A 22 7.11 -10.72 -14.58
N VAL A 23 5.90 -10.77 -15.13
CA VAL A 23 4.72 -10.05 -14.65
C VAL A 23 4.23 -10.75 -13.38
N ALA A 24 4.47 -10.17 -12.23
CA ALA A 24 4.29 -10.82 -10.95
C ALA A 24 3.47 -9.97 -9.99
N ARG A 25 2.83 -10.64 -9.02
CA ARG A 25 2.30 -9.98 -7.83
C ARG A 25 3.45 -9.30 -7.10
N ALA A 26 3.39 -8.00 -6.93
CA ALA A 26 4.47 -7.23 -6.35
C ALA A 26 3.97 -6.08 -5.46
N THR A 27 4.73 -5.80 -4.39
CA THR A 27 4.60 -4.61 -3.55
C THR A 27 5.95 -3.90 -3.55
N SER A 28 5.97 -2.60 -3.83
CA SER A 28 7.20 -1.84 -4.01
C SER A 28 7.07 -0.40 -3.51
N LEU A 29 8.18 0.19 -3.10
CA LEU A 29 8.36 1.64 -3.13
C LEU A 29 8.98 2.03 -4.47
N VAL A 30 8.46 3.05 -5.12
CA VAL A 30 8.95 3.55 -6.42
C VAL A 30 9.26 5.04 -6.30
N HIS A 31 10.47 5.40 -6.62
CA HIS A 31 10.94 6.78 -6.62
C HIS A 31 11.16 7.25 -8.06
N TYR A 32 10.54 8.36 -8.41
CA TYR A 32 10.75 9.11 -9.65
C TYR A 32 11.57 10.36 -9.33
N GLU A 33 12.61 10.61 -10.11
CA GLU A 33 13.31 11.90 -10.08
C GLU A 33 12.41 13.04 -10.59
N PRO A 34 12.75 14.31 -10.30
CA PRO A 34 12.01 15.46 -10.79
C PRO A 34 11.77 15.42 -12.31
N ASN A 35 10.53 15.65 -12.73
CA ASN A 35 10.09 15.68 -14.12
C ASN A 35 10.36 14.38 -14.91
N GLN A 36 10.67 13.29 -14.23
CA GLN A 36 10.92 12.00 -14.86
C GLN A 36 9.63 11.44 -15.47
N ARG A 37 9.74 10.94 -16.71
CA ARG A 37 8.67 10.23 -17.42
C ARG A 37 8.96 8.73 -17.44
N PHE A 38 7.92 7.95 -17.40
CA PHE A 38 7.96 6.51 -17.60
C PHE A 38 7.27 6.17 -18.93
N PRO A 39 7.71 5.13 -19.66
CA PRO A 39 7.05 4.74 -20.91
C PRO A 39 5.58 4.37 -20.70
N PHE A 40 4.76 4.60 -21.73
CA PHE A 40 3.41 4.10 -21.78
C PHE A 40 3.39 2.60 -21.54
N HIS A 41 2.49 2.13 -20.67
CA HIS A 41 2.37 0.71 -20.35
C HIS A 41 0.97 0.35 -19.87
N ARG A 42 0.68 -0.95 -19.86
CA ARG A 42 -0.58 -1.52 -19.46
C ARG A 42 -0.42 -2.36 -18.19
N HIS A 43 -1.43 -2.34 -17.35
CA HIS A 43 -1.53 -3.12 -16.11
C HIS A 43 -2.52 -4.28 -16.27
N ASP A 44 -2.07 -5.43 -16.75
CA ASP A 44 -2.95 -6.59 -17.00
C ASP A 44 -3.58 -7.15 -15.72
N GLY A 45 -2.91 -7.04 -14.58
CA GLY A 45 -3.40 -7.46 -13.27
C GLY A 45 -3.82 -6.32 -12.34
N GLY A 46 -3.95 -5.10 -12.89
CA GLY A 46 -4.26 -3.89 -12.13
C GLY A 46 -3.09 -3.35 -11.32
N GLU A 47 -3.26 -2.11 -10.90
CA GLU A 47 -2.29 -1.35 -10.11
C GLU A 47 -3.00 -0.58 -9.01
N GLU A 48 -2.37 -0.51 -7.84
CA GLU A 48 -2.80 0.27 -6.69
C GLU A 48 -1.65 1.15 -6.25
N ILE A 49 -1.89 2.46 -6.07
CA ILE A 49 -0.87 3.45 -5.75
C ILE A 49 -1.32 4.28 -4.54
N LEU A 50 -0.40 4.50 -3.60
CA LEU A 50 -0.47 5.60 -2.64
C LEU A 50 0.70 6.55 -2.90
N VAL A 51 0.42 7.81 -3.23
CA VAL A 51 1.44 8.85 -3.41
C VAL A 51 1.91 9.30 -2.03
N LEU A 52 3.15 8.95 -1.65
CA LEU A 52 3.73 9.25 -0.36
C LEU A 52 4.35 10.65 -0.30
N ARG A 53 5.06 11.06 -1.37
CA ARG A 53 5.69 12.39 -1.51
C ARG A 53 5.69 12.86 -2.95
N GLY A 54 5.77 14.19 -3.13
CA GLY A 54 5.82 14.82 -4.45
C GLY A 54 4.50 14.73 -5.19
N THR A 55 4.58 14.65 -6.52
CA THR A 55 3.40 14.64 -7.40
C THR A 55 3.56 13.57 -8.47
N PHE A 56 2.62 12.64 -8.52
CA PHE A 56 2.45 11.69 -9.60
C PHE A 56 1.51 12.28 -10.65
N ILE A 57 1.76 12.06 -11.92
CA ILE A 57 1.01 12.60 -13.04
C ILE A 57 0.84 11.50 -14.08
N ASP A 58 -0.34 11.37 -14.66
CA ASP A 58 -0.59 10.55 -15.83
C ASP A 58 -1.59 11.23 -16.78
N ASP A 59 -2.09 10.46 -17.77
CA ASP A 59 -3.01 10.98 -18.79
C ASP A 59 -4.37 11.43 -18.21
N ASP A 60 -4.75 10.89 -17.04
CA ASP A 60 -6.03 11.14 -16.39
C ASP A 60 -5.96 12.25 -15.33
N GLY A 61 -4.75 12.62 -14.85
CA GLY A 61 -4.68 13.66 -13.85
C GLY A 61 -3.34 13.93 -13.18
N ILE A 62 -3.42 14.80 -12.17
CA ILE A 62 -2.31 15.23 -11.31
C ILE A 62 -2.62 14.82 -9.87
N TYR A 63 -1.75 14.02 -9.28
CA TYR A 63 -1.96 13.34 -8.02
C TYR A 63 -0.88 13.73 -6.99
N PRO A 64 -1.15 14.72 -6.14
CA PRO A 64 -0.21 15.12 -5.09
C PRO A 64 -0.11 14.07 -3.97
N ALA A 65 0.90 14.20 -3.14
CA ALA A 65 1.08 13.38 -1.94
C ALA A 65 -0.21 13.27 -1.11
N GLY A 66 -0.54 12.06 -0.69
CA GLY A 66 -1.79 11.70 -0.03
C GLY A 66 -2.91 11.31 -1.00
N THR A 67 -2.65 11.17 -2.30
CA THR A 67 -3.63 10.60 -3.22
C THR A 67 -3.48 9.08 -3.29
N TYR A 68 -4.61 8.38 -3.17
CA TYR A 68 -4.72 6.95 -3.39
C TYR A 68 -5.43 6.68 -4.72
N LEU A 69 -4.90 5.76 -5.52
CA LEU A 69 -5.41 5.38 -6.83
C LEU A 69 -5.57 3.87 -6.93
N ARG A 70 -6.61 3.44 -7.64
CA ARG A 70 -6.78 2.05 -8.11
C ARG A 70 -7.06 2.07 -9.61
N ASN A 71 -6.19 1.43 -10.35
CA ASN A 71 -6.26 1.27 -11.78
C ASN A 71 -6.57 -0.22 -12.06
N PRO A 72 -7.80 -0.58 -12.46
CA PRO A 72 -8.22 -1.97 -12.58
C PRO A 72 -7.46 -2.72 -13.69
N PRO A 73 -7.55 -4.07 -13.72
CA PRO A 73 -6.95 -4.87 -14.77
C PRO A 73 -7.33 -4.38 -16.17
N GLY A 74 -6.31 -4.24 -17.02
CA GLY A 74 -6.47 -3.71 -18.38
C GLY A 74 -6.30 -2.21 -18.53
N SER A 75 -6.20 -1.45 -17.42
CA SER A 75 -5.86 -0.02 -17.46
C SER A 75 -4.48 0.22 -18.08
N ASN A 76 -4.29 1.42 -18.60
CA ASN A 76 -3.01 1.84 -19.19
C ASN A 76 -2.79 3.32 -18.94
N HIS A 77 -1.54 3.76 -18.90
CA HIS A 77 -1.16 5.16 -18.78
C HIS A 77 0.31 5.42 -19.18
N GLN A 78 0.65 6.70 -19.31
CA GLN A 78 2.03 7.16 -19.42
C GLN A 78 2.36 8.04 -18.20
N PRO A 79 2.91 7.47 -17.12
CA PRO A 79 3.14 8.22 -15.92
C PRO A 79 4.37 9.09 -15.95
N SER A 80 4.33 10.15 -15.15
CA SER A 80 5.45 11.06 -14.90
C SER A 80 5.41 11.61 -13.48
N ALA A 81 6.47 12.28 -13.07
CA ALA A 81 6.54 13.00 -11.81
C ALA A 81 6.56 14.50 -12.05
N GLY A 82 6.07 15.26 -11.07
CA GLY A 82 6.19 16.72 -11.04
C GLY A 82 7.62 17.20 -10.78
N SER A 83 7.78 18.52 -10.64
CA SER A 83 9.09 19.18 -10.45
C SER A 83 9.82 18.78 -9.15
N GLU A 84 9.13 18.18 -8.19
CA GLU A 84 9.70 17.67 -6.92
C GLU A 84 9.97 16.15 -6.96
N GLY A 85 9.72 15.50 -8.10
CA GLY A 85 9.71 14.05 -8.20
C GLY A 85 8.47 13.44 -7.57
N ALA A 86 8.49 12.12 -7.36
CA ALA A 86 7.45 11.39 -6.66
C ALA A 86 8.00 10.18 -5.92
N LEU A 87 7.45 9.90 -4.73
CA LEU A 87 7.64 8.64 -4.02
C LEU A 87 6.29 7.95 -3.88
N LEU A 88 6.20 6.74 -4.40
CA LEU A 88 4.98 5.97 -4.47
C LEU A 88 5.12 4.65 -3.70
N PHE A 89 4.04 4.24 -3.05
CA PHE A 89 3.82 2.85 -2.64
C PHE A 89 2.91 2.20 -3.66
N VAL A 90 3.39 1.13 -4.29
CA VAL A 90 2.75 0.52 -5.47
C VAL A 90 2.51 -0.96 -5.24
N LYS A 91 1.32 -1.43 -5.58
CA LYS A 91 0.93 -2.83 -5.60
C LYS A 91 0.47 -3.23 -7.00
N LEU A 92 1.10 -4.26 -7.57
CA LEU A 92 0.81 -4.77 -8.91
C LEU A 92 0.25 -6.18 -8.85
N HIS A 93 -0.71 -6.49 -9.73
CA HIS A 93 -1.34 -7.80 -9.85
C HIS A 93 -1.94 -8.30 -8.53
N GLN A 94 -2.63 -7.41 -7.80
CA GLN A 94 -3.24 -7.71 -6.50
C GLN A 94 -4.75 -7.46 -6.47
N PHE A 95 -5.37 -7.25 -7.63
CA PHE A 95 -6.82 -7.21 -7.74
C PHE A 95 -7.39 -8.63 -7.64
N GLN A 96 -8.48 -8.77 -6.90
CA GLN A 96 -9.23 -10.02 -6.86
C GLN A 96 -10.01 -10.19 -8.16
N GLU A 97 -10.33 -11.44 -8.51
CA GLU A 97 -11.17 -11.75 -9.68
C GLU A 97 -12.53 -11.06 -9.55
N GLY A 98 -12.95 -10.35 -10.59
CA GLY A 98 -14.19 -9.57 -10.60
C GLY A 98 -14.08 -8.15 -10.01
N ASP A 99 -12.99 -7.78 -9.35
CA ASP A 99 -12.77 -6.40 -8.91
C ASP A 99 -12.27 -5.55 -10.10
N VAL A 100 -13.17 -4.77 -10.66
CA VAL A 100 -12.91 -3.87 -11.79
C VAL A 100 -13.09 -2.39 -11.41
N LYS A 101 -13.19 -2.11 -10.13
CA LYS A 101 -13.49 -0.76 -9.65
C LYS A 101 -12.24 0.11 -9.67
N ALA A 102 -12.24 1.13 -10.55
CA ALA A 102 -11.33 2.25 -10.44
C ALA A 102 -11.74 3.16 -9.28
N CYS A 103 -10.78 3.73 -8.58
CA CYS A 103 -11.05 4.78 -7.61
C CYS A 103 -9.88 5.75 -7.48
N GLN A 104 -10.21 6.99 -7.09
CA GLN A 104 -9.27 8.04 -6.75
C GLN A 104 -9.75 8.70 -5.46
N VAL A 105 -8.89 8.71 -4.43
CA VAL A 105 -9.21 9.30 -3.13
C VAL A 105 -8.15 10.32 -2.74
N HIS A 106 -8.56 11.58 -2.58
CA HIS A 106 -7.70 12.64 -2.03
C HIS A 106 -7.77 12.61 -0.51
N THR A 107 -6.88 11.88 0.13
CA THR A 107 -6.97 11.57 1.57
C THR A 107 -6.94 12.80 2.47
N ARG A 108 -6.29 13.89 2.03
CA ARG A 108 -6.25 15.16 2.77
C ARG A 108 -7.57 15.96 2.69
N LYS A 109 -8.44 15.64 1.72
CA LYS A 109 -9.74 16.31 1.51
C LYS A 109 -10.92 15.42 1.89
N SER A 110 -10.65 14.19 2.29
CA SER A 110 -11.67 13.20 2.61
C SER A 110 -12.08 13.27 4.09
N ASN A 111 -13.30 12.86 4.37
CA ASN A 111 -13.82 12.79 5.74
C ASN A 111 -13.34 11.50 6.41
N TRP A 112 -12.65 11.64 7.52
CA TRP A 112 -12.22 10.54 8.36
C TRP A 112 -13.34 10.12 9.32
N LEU A 113 -13.51 8.84 9.51
CA LEU A 113 -14.52 8.25 10.39
C LEU A 113 -13.88 7.88 11.73
N PRO A 114 -14.65 7.90 12.83
CA PRO A 114 -14.20 7.31 14.10
C PRO A 114 -13.80 5.83 13.92
N GLY A 115 -12.69 5.43 14.53
CA GLY A 115 -12.27 4.02 14.57
C GLY A 115 -12.99 3.25 15.69
N LEU A 116 -12.62 1.98 15.83
CA LEU A 116 -13.24 1.05 16.79
C LEU A 116 -12.88 1.34 18.26
N VAL A 117 -11.79 2.07 18.50
CA VAL A 117 -11.40 2.51 19.85
C VAL A 117 -11.12 4.01 19.85
N PRO A 118 -11.25 4.70 21.01
CA PRO A 118 -10.83 6.08 21.13
C PRO A 118 -9.38 6.27 20.71
N GLY A 119 -9.09 7.37 20.02
CA GLY A 119 -7.75 7.66 19.48
C GLY A 119 -7.51 7.15 18.05
N LEU A 120 -8.43 6.35 17.49
CA LEU A 120 -8.36 5.95 16.08
C LEU A 120 -9.31 6.75 15.22
N THR A 121 -8.84 7.11 14.04
CA THR A 121 -9.69 7.55 12.93
C THR A 121 -9.32 6.80 11.66
N VAL A 122 -10.32 6.45 10.85
CA VAL A 122 -10.18 5.59 9.68
C VAL A 122 -10.68 6.31 8.43
N LEU A 123 -9.93 6.24 7.37
CA LEU A 123 -10.36 6.62 6.04
C LEU A 123 -10.41 5.37 5.16
N PRO A 124 -11.60 4.80 4.91
CA PRO A 124 -11.77 3.71 3.96
C PRO A 124 -11.35 4.15 2.55
N LEU A 125 -10.52 3.35 1.89
CA LEU A 125 -10.03 3.61 0.54
C LEU A 125 -10.69 2.69 -0.48
N HIS A 126 -10.81 1.40 -0.16
CA HIS A 126 -11.43 0.39 -1.00
C HIS A 126 -11.93 -0.78 -0.19
N GLN A 127 -12.97 -1.44 -0.71
CA GLN A 127 -13.49 -2.71 -0.20
C GLN A 127 -13.99 -3.55 -1.37
N PHE A 128 -13.63 -4.82 -1.37
CA PHE A 128 -14.16 -5.83 -2.27
C PHE A 128 -14.11 -7.20 -1.58
N GLU A 129 -15.26 -7.85 -1.42
CA GLU A 129 -15.41 -9.11 -0.66
C GLU A 129 -14.72 -9.04 0.72
N SER A 130 -13.69 -9.89 0.95
CA SER A 130 -12.91 -9.91 2.20
C SER A 130 -11.80 -8.85 2.26
N GLU A 131 -11.46 -8.24 1.12
CA GLU A 131 -10.41 -7.23 1.05
C GLU A 131 -10.89 -5.89 1.57
N HIS A 132 -10.15 -5.31 2.49
CA HIS A 132 -10.35 -3.94 2.98
C HIS A 132 -9.03 -3.17 2.89
N VAL A 133 -9.10 -1.95 2.36
CA VAL A 133 -7.97 -1.03 2.28
C VAL A 133 -8.35 0.28 2.95
N ALA A 134 -7.51 0.76 3.85
CA ALA A 134 -7.75 2.00 4.58
C ALA A 134 -6.45 2.73 4.94
N LEU A 135 -6.57 4.02 5.20
CA LEU A 135 -5.64 4.73 6.07
C LEU A 135 -6.20 4.76 7.49
N VAL A 136 -5.36 4.49 8.47
CA VAL A 136 -5.72 4.57 9.89
C VAL A 136 -4.76 5.51 10.59
N ARG A 137 -5.33 6.54 11.23
CA ARG A 137 -4.57 7.47 12.07
C ARG A 137 -4.74 7.07 13.52
N TRP A 138 -3.63 6.96 14.19
CA TRP A 138 -3.48 6.63 15.60
C TRP A 138 -3.03 7.86 16.36
N ALA A 139 -3.82 8.31 17.31
CA ALA A 139 -3.39 9.34 18.24
C ALA A 139 -2.24 8.82 19.11
N PRO A 140 -1.46 9.72 19.73
CA PRO A 140 -0.47 9.32 20.74
C PRO A 140 -1.04 8.43 21.84
N ASN A 141 -0.26 7.43 22.26
CA ASN A 141 -0.59 6.51 23.37
C ASN A 141 -1.93 5.77 23.20
N THR A 142 -2.27 5.42 21.97
CA THR A 142 -3.48 4.65 21.63
C THR A 142 -3.14 3.17 21.57
N GLN A 143 -3.97 2.32 22.18
CA GLN A 143 -3.87 0.87 22.13
C GLN A 143 -5.13 0.28 21.51
N PHE A 144 -4.96 -0.69 20.64
CA PHE A 144 -6.06 -1.47 20.08
C PHE A 144 -6.17 -2.84 20.76
N ASN A 145 -7.34 -3.46 20.66
CA ASN A 145 -7.56 -4.78 21.23
C ASN A 145 -6.76 -5.87 20.49
N PRO A 146 -6.36 -6.96 21.18
CA PRO A 146 -5.85 -8.14 20.50
C PRO A 146 -6.83 -8.62 19.44
N HIS A 147 -6.34 -8.89 18.25
CA HIS A 147 -7.18 -9.34 17.14
C HIS A 147 -6.42 -10.23 16.16
N MET A 148 -7.20 -10.94 15.34
CA MET A 148 -6.69 -11.90 14.36
C MET A 148 -7.01 -11.43 12.93
N HIS A 149 -6.11 -11.69 11.99
CA HIS A 149 -6.24 -11.32 10.59
C HIS A 149 -6.69 -12.50 9.72
N PHE A 150 -8.01 -12.62 9.50
CA PHE A 150 -8.51 -13.54 8.48
C PHE A 150 -8.11 -13.02 7.09
N GLY A 151 -7.42 -13.86 6.29
CA GLY A 151 -6.85 -13.43 5.01
C GLY A 151 -5.64 -12.50 5.12
N GLY A 152 -5.00 -12.46 6.30
CA GLY A 152 -3.77 -11.70 6.53
C GLY A 152 -3.91 -10.19 6.51
N GLU A 153 -2.80 -9.52 6.77
CA GLU A 153 -2.69 -8.06 6.81
C GLU A 153 -1.37 -7.60 6.22
N GLU A 154 -1.38 -6.46 5.53
CA GLU A 154 -0.19 -5.70 5.19
C GLU A 154 -0.33 -4.26 5.69
N ILE A 155 0.74 -3.73 6.29
CA ILE A 155 0.83 -2.36 6.80
C ILE A 155 2.03 -1.67 6.17
N LEU A 156 1.84 -0.41 5.74
CA LEU A 156 2.93 0.55 5.55
C LEU A 156 2.77 1.67 6.57
N VAL A 157 3.81 1.93 7.37
CA VAL A 157 3.83 3.08 8.28
C VAL A 157 4.16 4.32 7.47
N VAL A 158 3.17 5.20 7.30
CA VAL A 158 3.27 6.41 6.48
C VAL A 158 3.89 7.56 7.29
N GLU A 159 3.48 7.70 8.56
CA GLU A 159 3.98 8.72 9.50
C GLU A 159 4.06 8.15 10.92
N GLY A 160 4.97 8.67 11.74
CA GLY A 160 5.12 8.29 13.14
C GLY A 160 5.73 6.92 13.36
N THR A 161 5.35 6.27 14.46
CA THR A 161 5.87 4.96 14.86
C THR A 161 4.75 4.04 15.32
N PHE A 162 4.60 2.91 14.65
CA PHE A 162 3.65 1.86 14.99
C PHE A 162 4.35 0.76 15.78
N HIS A 163 3.66 0.13 16.72
CA HIS A 163 4.22 -0.89 17.59
C HIS A 163 3.24 -2.06 17.75
N ASP A 164 3.78 -3.22 18.01
CA ASP A 164 3.08 -4.39 18.56
C ASP A 164 4.05 -5.20 19.44
N GLU A 165 3.62 -6.37 19.93
CA GLU A 165 4.45 -7.28 20.74
C GLU A 165 5.63 -7.87 19.97
N HIS A 166 5.64 -7.75 18.64
CA HIS A 166 6.71 -8.29 17.78
C HIS A 166 7.77 -7.25 17.43
N GLY A 167 7.44 -5.93 17.52
CA GLY A 167 8.41 -4.91 17.16
C GLY A 167 7.97 -3.47 17.24
N THR A 168 8.91 -2.63 16.83
CA THR A 168 8.76 -1.18 16.69
C THR A 168 8.99 -0.80 15.24
N TYR A 169 8.04 -0.13 14.63
CA TYR A 169 7.98 0.11 13.20
C TYR A 169 7.90 1.62 12.90
N PRO A 170 9.02 2.29 12.68
CA PRO A 170 9.03 3.71 12.31
C PRO A 170 8.51 3.94 10.90
N THR A 171 8.28 5.21 10.55
CA THR A 171 7.90 5.65 9.19
C THR A 171 8.71 4.94 8.12
N GLY A 172 8.04 4.41 7.12
CA GLY A 172 8.60 3.65 6.02
C GLY A 172 8.68 2.14 6.28
N SER A 173 8.43 1.66 7.50
CA SER A 173 8.36 0.22 7.76
C SER A 173 7.19 -0.41 6.99
N TRP A 174 7.44 -1.55 6.38
CA TRP A 174 6.42 -2.39 5.78
C TRP A 174 6.35 -3.72 6.52
N ILE A 175 5.14 -4.12 6.90
CA ILE A 175 4.85 -5.29 7.71
C ILE A 175 3.89 -6.17 6.90
N ARG A 176 4.10 -7.48 6.95
CA ARG A 176 3.19 -8.46 6.36
C ARG A 176 2.91 -9.56 7.37
N SER A 177 1.67 -9.67 7.76
CA SER A 177 1.16 -10.61 8.74
C SER A 177 0.33 -11.69 8.04
N PRO A 178 0.66 -12.98 8.15
CA PRO A 178 -0.03 -14.03 7.41
C PRO A 178 -1.45 -14.26 7.91
N HIS A 179 -2.22 -15.07 7.16
CA HIS A 179 -3.54 -15.53 7.59
C HIS A 179 -3.49 -16.13 8.98
N GLN A 180 -4.46 -15.74 9.85
CA GLN A 180 -4.58 -16.12 11.26
C GLN A 180 -3.47 -15.62 12.18
N SER A 181 -2.60 -14.71 11.73
CA SER A 181 -1.71 -13.98 12.63
C SER A 181 -2.51 -13.13 13.62
N THR A 182 -1.96 -12.93 14.79
CA THR A 182 -2.56 -12.11 15.85
C THR A 182 -1.56 -11.08 16.33
N HIS A 183 -2.03 -9.90 16.71
CA HIS A 183 -1.24 -8.92 17.41
C HIS A 183 -2.09 -7.97 18.27
N THR A 184 -1.42 -7.20 19.12
CA THR A 184 -1.99 -6.16 19.96
C THR A 184 -1.29 -4.84 19.66
N PRO A 185 -1.71 -4.12 18.61
CA PRO A 185 -0.99 -2.93 18.17
C PRO A 185 -1.25 -1.72 19.07
N PHE A 186 -0.25 -0.85 19.13
CA PHE A 186 -0.30 0.40 19.89
C PHE A 186 0.62 1.47 19.30
N THR A 187 0.48 2.69 19.79
CA THR A 187 1.37 3.81 19.49
C THR A 187 1.95 4.43 20.75
N GLY A 188 3.16 4.96 20.67
CA GLY A 188 3.78 5.81 21.71
C GLY A 188 3.37 7.27 21.57
N SER A 189 4.22 8.18 22.09
CA SER A 189 3.99 9.63 22.12
C SER A 189 3.81 10.29 20.75
N ASP A 190 4.29 9.66 19.68
CA ASP A 190 4.30 10.27 18.33
C ASP A 190 3.04 9.91 17.53
N GLY A 191 2.27 8.93 17.99
CA GLY A 191 1.18 8.39 17.19
C GLY A 191 1.67 7.75 15.89
N ALA A 192 0.75 7.43 14.98
CA ALA A 192 1.09 6.92 13.66
C ALA A 192 0.00 7.20 12.62
N LEU A 193 0.38 7.25 11.37
CA LEU A 193 -0.49 7.08 10.21
C LEU A 193 -0.05 5.84 9.46
N ILE A 194 -0.96 4.88 9.28
CA ILE A 194 -0.67 3.64 8.55
C ILE A 194 -1.60 3.50 7.34
N TYR A 195 -1.08 2.99 6.23
CA TYR A 195 -1.85 2.31 5.22
C TYR A 195 -2.00 0.85 5.66
N VAL A 196 -3.21 0.33 5.64
CA VAL A 196 -3.49 -1.06 5.98
C VAL A 196 -4.34 -1.72 4.89
N LYS A 197 -3.98 -2.95 4.53
CA LYS A 197 -4.73 -3.81 3.62
C LYS A 197 -4.90 -5.18 4.27
N THR A 198 -6.16 -5.60 4.44
CA THR A 198 -6.51 -6.87 5.11
C THR A 198 -7.32 -7.77 4.20
N GLY A 199 -7.37 -9.07 4.49
CA GLY A 199 -8.25 -10.03 3.84
C GLY A 199 -7.86 -10.45 2.43
N HIS A 200 -6.64 -10.10 1.97
CA HIS A 200 -6.18 -10.27 0.59
C HIS A 200 -5.04 -11.29 0.42
N LEU A 201 -4.52 -11.82 1.51
CA LEU A 201 -3.47 -12.83 1.47
C LEU A 201 -4.05 -14.25 1.41
N PRO A 202 -3.32 -15.22 0.83
CA PRO A 202 -3.78 -16.59 0.73
C PRO A 202 -4.12 -17.18 2.10
N THR A 203 -5.28 -17.83 2.21
CA THR A 203 -5.76 -18.51 3.42
C THR A 203 -5.28 -19.96 3.52
N GLN A 204 -4.70 -20.51 2.45
CA GLN A 204 -4.12 -21.84 2.43
C GLN A 204 -2.61 -21.76 2.21
N HIS A 205 -1.84 -22.48 3.03
CA HIS A 205 -0.48 -22.82 2.67
C HIS A 205 -0.55 -23.73 1.44
N LYS A 206 -0.17 -23.24 0.25
CA LYS A 206 0.20 -24.13 -0.85
C LYS A 206 1.43 -24.91 -0.37
N THR A 207 1.20 -26.10 0.18
CA THR A 207 2.25 -27.13 0.27
C THR A 207 2.65 -27.42 -1.18
N SER A 208 3.75 -26.84 -1.64
CA SER A 208 4.43 -27.31 -2.84
C SER A 208 4.88 -28.75 -2.54
N ARG A 209 4.07 -29.73 -2.92
CA ARG A 209 4.60 -31.07 -3.16
C ARG A 209 5.57 -30.91 -4.34
N LEU A 210 6.84 -30.93 -4.02
CA LEU A 210 7.85 -31.31 -4.99
C LEU A 210 7.55 -32.80 -5.29
N GLU A 211 6.77 -33.04 -6.34
CA GLU A 211 6.74 -34.35 -6.96
C GLU A 211 8.08 -34.50 -7.70
N GLY A 212 8.85 -35.51 -7.26
CA GLY A 212 10.17 -35.90 -7.73
C GLY A 212 10.19 -36.50 -9.14
#